data_3ccc8e555833207a44ca3608a214c995
#
_entry.id   3ccc8e555833207a44ca3608a214c995
#
_cell.length_a   1.000
_cell.length_b   1.000
_cell.length_c   1.000
_cell.angle_alpha   90.00
_cell.angle_beta   90.00
_cell.angle_gamma   90.00
#
_symmetry.space_group_name_H-M   'P 1'
#
loop_
_entity.id
_entity.type
_entity.pdbx_description
1 polymer ?
#
loop_
_entity_poly.entity_id
_entity_poly.type
_entity_poly.pdbx_seq_one_letter_code
_entity_poly.pdbx_strand_id
1 'polypeptide(L)'
;MSRSWTLGIESTAHTLSFGLVDAHGEPTAASSSTVSPDEGGIHPREAADHHKDAAQRLLAQLLEDHSLSPSDLGAVAYSQGPGLGPCLRVGAAIARGISSRLDIPLIGVNHCVAHIEIGRQQCGCTDPILLYVSGGNTQVIAHLDGRYRVLGETLDIGIGNMLDKFARAQGIPFPGGPVIEKLAKEWLAENDGASLEGLELPFAVRGMDLAFSGVMTAAQRLLDHGAELGAVCWSLQEHAFAACVEIAERALAHTGKSELLLGGGVACLSLIHI
;
A
#
# COMPACT_ATOMS: atom_id res chain seq x y z
N MET A 1 -20.97 -29.49 -11.44
CA MET A 1 -20.09 -28.47 -12.02
C MET A 1 -18.81 -28.44 -11.18
N SER A 2 -17.65 -28.33 -11.78
CA SER A 2 -16.38 -28.31 -11.00
C SER A 2 -16.25 -26.96 -10.31
N ARG A 3 -16.06 -26.95 -8.98
CA ARG A 3 -15.77 -25.75 -8.18
C ARG A 3 -14.34 -25.31 -8.50
N SER A 4 -14.17 -24.41 -9.47
CA SER A 4 -12.86 -24.09 -10.02
C SER A 4 -12.38 -22.66 -9.72
N TRP A 5 -13.21 -21.84 -9.08
CA TRP A 5 -12.90 -20.44 -8.80
C TRP A 5 -12.50 -20.20 -7.35
N THR A 6 -11.47 -19.40 -7.16
CA THR A 6 -11.11 -18.89 -5.82
C THR A 6 -11.56 -17.44 -5.71
N LEU A 7 -12.30 -17.13 -4.65
CA LEU A 7 -12.67 -15.76 -4.29
C LEU A 7 -11.62 -15.16 -3.35
N GLY A 8 -10.99 -14.07 -3.74
CA GLY A 8 -10.13 -13.25 -2.90
C GLY A 8 -10.90 -12.08 -2.27
N ILE A 9 -10.65 -11.78 -1.00
CA ILE A 9 -11.25 -10.66 -0.27
C ILE A 9 -10.15 -9.80 0.34
N GLU A 10 -10.06 -8.56 -0.11
CA GLU A 10 -9.16 -7.55 0.43
C GLU A 10 -9.97 -6.51 1.21
N SER A 11 -9.59 -6.27 2.46
CA SER A 11 -10.28 -5.35 3.37
C SER A 11 -9.34 -4.71 4.40
N THR A 12 -8.07 -4.50 4.07
CA THR A 12 -7.07 -4.07 5.06
C THR A 12 -7.17 -2.60 5.45
N ALA A 13 -7.71 -1.73 4.59
CA ALA A 13 -7.79 -0.29 4.83
C ALA A 13 -9.14 0.31 4.40
N HIS A 14 -9.14 1.35 3.58
CA HIS A 14 -10.33 2.11 3.16
C HIS A 14 -11.03 1.55 1.92
N THR A 15 -10.45 0.54 1.29
CA THR A 15 -11.00 -0.13 0.11
C THR A 15 -11.42 -1.55 0.46
N LEU A 16 -12.64 -1.92 0.11
CA LEU A 16 -13.08 -3.31 0.05
C LEU A 16 -12.98 -3.77 -1.40
N SER A 17 -12.34 -4.92 -1.61
CA SER A 17 -12.26 -5.53 -2.93
C SER A 17 -12.56 -7.02 -2.89
N PHE A 18 -13.20 -7.50 -3.96
CA PHE A 18 -13.34 -8.92 -4.27
C PHE A 18 -12.61 -9.20 -5.57
N GLY A 19 -11.89 -10.31 -5.63
CA GLY A 19 -11.20 -10.77 -6.84
C GLY A 19 -11.52 -12.22 -7.14
N LEU A 20 -11.49 -12.59 -8.41
CA LEU A 20 -11.68 -13.96 -8.89
C LEU A 20 -10.38 -14.47 -9.52
N VAL A 21 -10.01 -15.66 -9.11
CA VAL A 21 -8.88 -16.40 -9.67
C VAL A 21 -9.40 -17.73 -10.20
N ASP A 22 -9.01 -18.08 -11.41
CA ASP A 22 -9.46 -19.29 -12.06
C ASP A 22 -8.74 -20.57 -11.57
N ALA A 23 -9.06 -21.71 -12.17
CA ALA A 23 -8.44 -23.01 -11.81
C ALA A 23 -6.95 -23.11 -12.17
N HIS A 24 -6.44 -22.21 -12.99
CA HIS A 24 -5.03 -22.16 -13.39
C HIS A 24 -4.21 -21.18 -12.53
N GLY A 25 -4.88 -20.49 -11.60
CA GLY A 25 -4.26 -19.49 -10.74
C GLY A 25 -4.18 -18.10 -11.37
N GLU A 26 -4.90 -17.87 -12.49
CA GLU A 26 -4.87 -16.60 -13.18
C GLU A 26 -5.92 -15.63 -12.60
N PRO A 27 -5.51 -14.40 -12.21
CA PRO A 27 -6.44 -13.35 -11.80
C PRO A 27 -7.31 -12.94 -12.99
N THR A 28 -8.63 -13.09 -12.86
CA THR A 28 -9.56 -12.89 -13.98
C THR A 28 -10.35 -11.61 -13.85
N ALA A 29 -10.75 -11.27 -12.64
CA ALA A 29 -11.62 -10.11 -12.39
C ALA A 29 -11.47 -9.57 -10.97
N ALA A 30 -11.82 -8.29 -10.81
CA ALA A 30 -11.94 -7.67 -9.50
C ALA A 30 -13.05 -6.60 -9.50
N SER A 31 -13.67 -6.44 -8.33
CA SER A 31 -14.62 -5.36 -8.04
C SER A 31 -14.24 -4.71 -6.72
N SER A 32 -14.26 -3.39 -6.65
CA SER A 32 -13.85 -2.66 -5.47
C SER A 32 -14.75 -1.47 -5.16
N SER A 33 -14.74 -1.08 -3.88
CA SER A 33 -15.39 0.15 -3.40
C SER A 33 -14.48 0.80 -2.36
N THR A 34 -14.22 2.08 -2.54
CA THR A 34 -13.31 2.87 -1.72
C THR A 34 -14.08 3.96 -1.00
N VAL A 35 -13.84 4.13 0.29
CA VAL A 35 -14.31 5.31 1.03
C VAL A 35 -13.20 6.36 1.08
N SER A 36 -13.54 7.59 0.68
CA SER A 36 -12.67 8.74 0.85
C SER A 36 -13.28 9.63 1.91
N PRO A 37 -12.56 10.00 2.97
CA PRO A 37 -13.08 10.92 3.98
C PRO A 37 -13.23 12.33 3.38
N ASP A 38 -14.30 13.02 3.72
CA ASP A 38 -14.52 14.42 3.32
C ASP A 38 -13.52 15.35 4.02
N GLU A 39 -13.17 15.02 5.27
CA GLU A 39 -12.17 15.75 6.07
C GLU A 39 -11.29 14.76 6.87
N GLY A 40 -10.05 15.19 7.12
CA GLY A 40 -9.13 14.43 7.96
C GLY A 40 -8.51 13.21 7.28
N GLY A 41 -8.29 12.15 8.04
CA GLY A 41 -7.76 10.85 7.58
C GLY A 41 -8.79 9.75 7.69
N ILE A 42 -8.47 8.56 7.18
CA ILE A 42 -9.37 7.41 7.21
C ILE A 42 -9.72 7.04 8.66
N HIS A 43 -11.03 7.09 8.97
CA HIS A 43 -11.53 6.63 10.26
C HIS A 43 -11.82 5.12 10.20
N PRO A 44 -11.17 4.27 11.03
CA PRO A 44 -11.26 2.81 10.89
C PRO A 44 -12.66 2.24 11.03
N ARG A 45 -13.55 2.87 11.81
CA ARG A 45 -14.95 2.43 11.96
C ARG A 45 -15.77 2.75 10.72
N GLU A 46 -15.64 3.96 10.18
CA GLU A 46 -16.35 4.39 8.96
C GLU A 46 -15.95 3.52 7.77
N ALA A 47 -14.65 3.23 7.63
CA ALA A 47 -14.18 2.29 6.62
C ALA A 47 -14.77 0.89 6.80
N ALA A 48 -14.87 0.38 8.02
CA ALA A 48 -15.48 -0.90 8.30
C ALA A 48 -17.00 -0.91 8.05
N ASP A 49 -17.71 0.17 8.35
CA ASP A 49 -19.14 0.29 8.06
C ASP A 49 -19.39 0.36 6.54
N HIS A 50 -18.58 1.15 5.81
CA HIS A 50 -18.59 1.13 4.35
C HIS A 50 -18.36 -0.28 3.78
N HIS A 51 -17.44 -1.07 4.34
CA HIS A 51 -17.19 -2.43 3.88
C HIS A 51 -18.42 -3.34 4.07
N LYS A 52 -19.12 -3.23 5.19
CA LYS A 52 -20.36 -3.99 5.42
C LYS A 52 -21.43 -3.63 4.39
N ASP A 53 -21.62 -2.34 4.14
CA ASP A 53 -22.68 -1.84 3.27
C ASP A 53 -22.40 -2.16 1.80
N ALA A 54 -21.13 -2.12 1.38
CA ALA A 54 -20.73 -2.40 0.01
C ALA A 54 -20.63 -3.89 -0.34
N ALA A 55 -20.34 -4.76 0.63
CA ALA A 55 -19.92 -6.14 0.39
C ALA A 55 -20.89 -6.95 -0.45
N GLN A 56 -22.17 -6.94 -0.09
CA GLN A 56 -23.18 -7.77 -0.78
C GLN A 56 -23.33 -7.36 -2.24
N ARG A 57 -23.41 -6.05 -2.49
CA ARG A 57 -23.57 -5.50 -3.85
C ARG A 57 -22.34 -5.79 -4.71
N LEU A 58 -21.14 -5.57 -4.19
CA LEU A 58 -19.90 -5.81 -4.93
C LEU A 58 -19.72 -7.29 -5.31
N LEU A 59 -19.98 -8.19 -4.35
CA LEU A 59 -19.85 -9.63 -4.62
C LEU A 59 -20.89 -10.10 -5.63
N ALA A 60 -22.15 -9.67 -5.49
CA ALA A 60 -23.21 -10.03 -6.41
C ALA A 60 -22.89 -9.56 -7.83
N GLN A 61 -22.49 -8.29 -7.98
CA GLN A 61 -22.11 -7.72 -9.27
C GLN A 61 -20.94 -8.47 -9.89
N LEU A 62 -19.88 -8.77 -9.12
CA LEU A 62 -18.70 -9.49 -9.63
C LEU A 62 -19.08 -10.87 -10.18
N LEU A 63 -19.91 -11.62 -9.48
CA LEU A 63 -20.35 -12.94 -9.93
C LEU A 63 -21.27 -12.85 -11.16
N GLU A 64 -22.19 -11.89 -11.20
CA GLU A 64 -23.12 -11.68 -12.32
C GLU A 64 -22.37 -11.29 -13.59
N ASP A 65 -21.43 -10.34 -13.52
CA ASP A 65 -20.61 -9.86 -14.64
C ASP A 65 -19.81 -11.00 -15.30
N HIS A 66 -19.49 -12.04 -14.53
CA HIS A 66 -18.75 -13.20 -15.01
C HIS A 66 -19.62 -14.46 -15.20
N SER A 67 -20.94 -14.32 -15.15
CA SER A 67 -21.91 -15.42 -15.30
C SER A 67 -21.64 -16.59 -14.34
N LEU A 68 -21.16 -16.26 -13.12
CA LEU A 68 -20.86 -17.22 -12.06
C LEU A 68 -21.94 -17.21 -10.99
N SER A 69 -22.13 -18.38 -10.37
CA SER A 69 -22.94 -18.55 -9.18
C SER A 69 -22.05 -18.81 -7.96
N PRO A 70 -22.53 -18.58 -6.74
CA PRO A 70 -21.76 -18.95 -5.54
C PRO A 70 -21.31 -20.41 -5.49
N SER A 71 -22.04 -21.33 -6.15
CA SER A 71 -21.69 -22.75 -6.20
C SER A 71 -20.46 -23.07 -7.06
N ASP A 72 -19.99 -22.14 -7.89
CA ASP A 72 -18.81 -22.30 -8.74
C ASP A 72 -17.50 -21.98 -7.96
N LEU A 73 -17.65 -21.37 -6.76
CA LEU A 73 -16.53 -21.10 -5.88
C LEU A 73 -16.02 -22.38 -5.21
N GLY A 74 -14.71 -22.61 -5.28
CA GLY A 74 -14.01 -23.76 -4.71
C GLY A 74 -13.19 -23.41 -3.46
N ALA A 75 -12.85 -22.13 -3.25
CA ALA A 75 -12.15 -21.65 -2.06
C ALA A 75 -12.44 -20.16 -1.83
N VAL A 76 -12.21 -19.70 -0.60
CA VAL A 76 -12.19 -18.28 -0.25
C VAL A 76 -10.84 -17.95 0.40
N ALA A 77 -10.16 -16.97 -0.14
CA ALA A 77 -8.96 -16.36 0.43
C ALA A 77 -9.31 -14.97 0.96
N TYR A 78 -8.69 -14.53 2.05
CA TYR A 78 -8.92 -13.18 2.59
C TYR A 78 -7.67 -12.60 3.22
N SER A 79 -7.53 -11.28 3.18
CA SER A 79 -6.45 -10.56 3.84
C SER A 79 -6.58 -10.68 5.36
N GLN A 80 -5.71 -11.47 5.98
CA GLN A 80 -5.68 -11.69 7.41
C GLN A 80 -5.04 -10.52 8.17
N GLY A 81 -4.17 -9.79 7.52
CA GLY A 81 -3.39 -8.66 8.03
C GLY A 81 -2.03 -8.53 7.34
N PRO A 82 -1.28 -7.47 7.63
CA PRO A 82 -1.61 -6.32 8.49
C PRO A 82 -2.66 -5.39 7.89
N GLY A 83 -3.33 -4.58 8.75
CA GLY A 83 -4.34 -3.61 8.33
C GLY A 83 -5.15 -3.04 9.50
N LEU A 84 -6.15 -2.24 9.19
CA LEU A 84 -7.06 -1.64 10.18
C LEU A 84 -7.94 -2.72 10.81
N GLY A 85 -7.81 -2.93 12.12
CA GLY A 85 -8.48 -4.01 12.85
C GLY A 85 -10.01 -4.12 12.62
N PRO A 86 -10.79 -3.02 12.62
CA PRO A 86 -12.21 -3.07 12.27
C PRO A 86 -12.49 -3.60 10.87
N CYS A 87 -11.72 -3.13 9.87
CA CYS A 87 -11.84 -3.55 8.47
C CYS A 87 -11.48 -5.03 8.28
N LEU A 88 -10.37 -5.48 8.86
CA LEU A 88 -9.94 -6.88 8.84
C LEU A 88 -11.02 -7.82 9.43
N ARG A 89 -11.68 -7.41 10.53
CA ARG A 89 -12.77 -8.20 11.13
C ARG A 89 -13.96 -8.35 10.19
N VAL A 90 -14.31 -7.29 9.45
CA VAL A 90 -15.39 -7.35 8.46
C VAL A 90 -15.03 -8.32 7.33
N GLY A 91 -13.86 -8.21 6.74
CA GLY A 91 -13.39 -9.12 5.69
C GLY A 91 -13.36 -10.58 6.16
N ALA A 92 -12.81 -10.83 7.35
CA ALA A 92 -12.77 -12.16 7.93
C ALA A 92 -14.19 -12.73 8.20
N ALA A 93 -15.15 -11.90 8.64
CA ALA A 93 -16.52 -12.32 8.86
C ALA A 93 -17.22 -12.69 7.54
N ILE A 94 -17.07 -11.88 6.50
CA ILE A 94 -17.57 -12.15 5.15
C ILE A 94 -16.98 -13.46 4.62
N ALA A 95 -15.65 -13.61 4.67
CA ALA A 95 -14.96 -14.80 4.20
C ALA A 95 -15.43 -16.07 4.90
N ARG A 96 -15.57 -16.03 6.24
CA ARG A 96 -16.10 -17.14 7.05
C ARG A 96 -17.55 -17.46 6.69
N GLY A 97 -18.39 -16.46 6.52
CA GLY A 97 -19.79 -16.64 6.14
C GLY A 97 -19.93 -17.39 4.82
N ILE A 98 -19.17 -16.98 3.80
CA ILE A 98 -19.16 -17.61 2.49
C ILE A 98 -18.61 -19.04 2.58
N SER A 99 -17.44 -19.23 3.18
CA SER A 99 -16.79 -20.54 3.36
C SER A 99 -17.72 -21.54 4.08
N SER A 100 -18.30 -21.13 5.20
CA SER A 100 -19.23 -21.99 5.98
C SER A 100 -20.53 -22.30 5.23
N ARG A 101 -21.06 -21.33 4.46
CA ARG A 101 -22.32 -21.53 3.72
C ARG A 101 -22.16 -22.47 2.54
N LEU A 102 -20.97 -22.44 1.89
CA LEU A 102 -20.69 -23.23 0.69
C LEU A 102 -19.90 -24.53 1.01
N ASP A 103 -19.48 -24.71 2.24
CA ASP A 103 -18.61 -25.80 2.69
C ASP A 103 -17.34 -25.92 1.81
N ILE A 104 -16.57 -24.81 1.74
CA ILE A 104 -15.34 -24.67 0.96
C ILE A 104 -14.20 -24.16 1.85
N PRO A 105 -12.93 -24.45 1.48
CA PRO A 105 -11.75 -23.99 2.22
C PRO A 105 -11.71 -22.48 2.43
N LEU A 106 -11.26 -22.07 3.64
CA LEU A 106 -10.98 -20.69 4.03
C LEU A 106 -9.47 -20.50 4.20
N ILE A 107 -8.88 -19.55 3.47
CA ILE A 107 -7.45 -19.32 3.43
C ILE A 107 -7.14 -17.91 3.91
N GLY A 108 -6.40 -17.78 5.03
CA GLY A 108 -5.88 -16.50 5.49
C GLY A 108 -4.58 -16.15 4.78
N VAL A 109 -4.51 -14.98 4.16
CA VAL A 109 -3.35 -14.51 3.41
C VAL A 109 -2.77 -13.26 4.06
N ASN A 110 -1.45 -13.19 4.21
CA ASN A 110 -0.79 -11.95 4.61
C ASN A 110 -0.87 -10.94 3.47
N HIS A 111 -1.32 -9.73 3.78
CA HIS A 111 -1.55 -8.66 2.80
C HIS A 111 -0.27 -8.31 1.98
N CYS A 112 0.87 -8.21 2.65
CA CYS A 112 2.13 -7.89 1.97
C CYS A 112 2.63 -9.06 1.10
N VAL A 113 2.38 -10.30 1.51
CA VAL A 113 2.67 -11.48 0.69
C VAL A 113 1.78 -11.50 -0.55
N ALA A 114 0.51 -11.11 -0.44
CA ALA A 114 -0.36 -10.98 -1.60
C ALA A 114 0.18 -9.98 -2.64
N HIS A 115 0.76 -8.86 -2.19
CA HIS A 115 1.43 -7.90 -3.07
C HIS A 115 2.66 -8.51 -3.79
N ILE A 116 3.46 -9.33 -3.10
CA ILE A 116 4.61 -10.01 -3.73
C ILE A 116 4.11 -11.00 -4.78
N GLU A 117 3.17 -11.84 -4.43
CA GLU A 117 2.73 -12.92 -5.32
C GLU A 117 2.02 -12.40 -6.57
N ILE A 118 1.14 -11.40 -6.44
CA ILE A 118 0.51 -10.78 -7.62
C ILE A 118 1.55 -10.04 -8.48
N GLY A 119 2.51 -9.36 -7.84
CA GLY A 119 3.60 -8.69 -8.56
C GLY A 119 4.50 -9.67 -9.30
N ARG A 120 4.86 -10.79 -8.67
CA ARG A 120 5.62 -11.86 -9.34
C ARG A 120 4.92 -12.35 -10.60
N GLN A 121 3.63 -12.62 -10.49
CA GLN A 121 2.82 -13.10 -11.62
C GLN A 121 2.70 -12.05 -12.72
N GLN A 122 2.35 -10.80 -12.38
CA GLN A 122 2.08 -9.75 -13.36
C GLN A 122 3.33 -9.13 -13.99
N CYS A 123 4.45 -9.07 -13.25
CA CYS A 123 5.71 -8.49 -13.72
C CYS A 123 6.71 -9.55 -14.20
N GLY A 124 6.42 -10.84 -14.06
CA GLY A 124 7.31 -11.92 -14.44
C GLY A 124 8.57 -12.04 -13.58
N CYS A 125 8.54 -11.48 -12.35
CA CYS A 125 9.63 -11.64 -11.39
C CYS A 125 9.65 -13.07 -10.82
N THR A 126 10.84 -13.60 -10.60
CA THR A 126 11.00 -14.95 -10.05
C THR A 126 11.21 -14.94 -8.54
N ASP A 127 12.09 -14.06 -8.04
CA ASP A 127 12.47 -14.01 -6.63
C ASP A 127 12.79 -12.57 -6.16
N PRO A 128 11.81 -11.64 -6.25
CA PRO A 128 12.04 -10.24 -5.97
C PRO A 128 12.15 -9.93 -4.48
N ILE A 129 12.81 -8.80 -4.18
CA ILE A 129 12.55 -8.05 -2.95
C ILE A 129 11.34 -7.14 -3.20
N LEU A 130 10.39 -7.10 -2.28
CA LEU A 130 9.32 -6.11 -2.30
C LEU A 130 9.72 -4.91 -1.45
N LEU A 131 9.78 -3.73 -2.05
CA LEU A 131 9.67 -2.46 -1.35
C LEU A 131 8.19 -2.07 -1.30
N TYR A 132 7.57 -2.30 -0.15
CA TYR A 132 6.16 -2.01 0.08
C TYR A 132 6.00 -0.65 0.73
N VAL A 133 5.40 0.30 0.01
CA VAL A 133 5.22 1.70 0.44
C VAL A 133 3.74 2.09 0.36
N SER A 134 3.11 2.18 1.52
CA SER A 134 1.68 2.50 1.63
C SER A 134 1.42 3.58 2.68
N GLY A 135 0.14 3.89 2.93
CA GLY A 135 -0.24 4.80 4.00
C GLY A 135 0.33 4.37 5.35
N GLY A 136 -0.03 3.17 5.79
CA GLY A 136 0.32 2.66 7.12
C GLY A 136 1.63 1.90 7.21
N ASN A 137 2.07 1.27 6.12
CA ASN A 137 3.22 0.38 6.08
C ASN A 137 4.31 0.89 5.14
N THR A 138 5.55 0.80 5.57
CA THR A 138 6.74 0.91 4.74
C THR A 138 7.67 -0.23 5.14
N GLN A 139 7.84 -1.21 4.27
CA GLN A 139 8.57 -2.44 4.58
C GLN A 139 9.38 -2.92 3.38
N VAL A 140 10.51 -3.55 3.65
CA VAL A 140 11.29 -4.32 2.68
C VAL A 140 11.13 -5.80 3.03
N ILE A 141 10.60 -6.58 2.10
CA ILE A 141 10.24 -7.98 2.32
C ILE A 141 10.90 -8.86 1.27
N ALA A 142 11.44 -9.99 1.69
CA ALA A 142 12.01 -10.99 0.79
C ALA A 142 11.57 -12.40 1.18
N HIS A 143 11.54 -13.30 0.21
CA HIS A 143 11.41 -14.74 0.47
C HIS A 143 12.80 -15.34 0.69
N LEU A 144 13.07 -15.85 1.90
CA LEU A 144 14.34 -16.43 2.32
C LEU A 144 14.09 -17.72 3.09
N ASP A 145 14.83 -18.77 2.76
CA ASP A 145 14.76 -20.07 3.44
C ASP A 145 13.32 -20.62 3.56
N GLY A 146 12.54 -20.50 2.48
CA GLY A 146 11.16 -21.00 2.43
C GLY A 146 10.14 -20.13 3.21
N ARG A 147 10.49 -18.89 3.60
CA ARG A 147 9.61 -17.99 4.34
C ARG A 147 9.75 -16.55 3.88
N TYR A 148 8.66 -15.80 3.96
CA TYR A 148 8.69 -14.34 3.82
C TYR A 148 9.24 -13.71 5.09
N ARG A 149 10.22 -12.82 4.92
CA ARG A 149 10.89 -12.12 6.02
C ARG A 149 10.87 -10.63 5.76
N VAL A 150 10.51 -9.86 6.77
CA VAL A 150 10.70 -8.41 6.79
C VAL A 150 12.19 -8.18 7.09
N LEU A 151 12.88 -7.54 6.17
CA LEU A 151 14.31 -7.19 6.30
C LEU A 151 14.49 -5.81 6.93
N GLY A 152 13.53 -4.92 6.72
CA GLY A 152 13.49 -3.60 7.29
C GLY A 152 12.09 -3.02 7.21
N GLU A 153 11.77 -2.12 8.15
CA GLU A 153 10.46 -1.47 8.21
C GLU A 153 10.54 -0.06 8.81
N THR A 154 9.45 0.68 8.71
CA THR A 154 9.36 1.96 9.43
C THR A 154 9.20 1.72 10.93
N LEU A 155 9.99 2.44 11.73
CA LEU A 155 10.00 2.37 13.20
C LEU A 155 8.93 3.27 13.83
N ASP A 156 8.35 4.19 13.06
CA ASP A 156 7.46 5.23 13.62
C ASP A 156 6.21 5.46 12.75
N ILE A 157 6.33 5.91 11.52
CA ILE A 157 5.20 6.23 10.65
C ILE A 157 5.47 5.73 9.23
N GLY A 158 4.46 5.14 8.58
CA GLY A 158 4.54 4.80 7.16
C GLY A 158 4.69 6.04 6.29
N ILE A 159 5.42 5.91 5.18
CA ILE A 159 5.75 7.04 4.30
C ILE A 159 4.49 7.75 3.77
N GLY A 160 3.44 7.03 3.41
CA GLY A 160 2.19 7.64 2.96
C GLY A 160 1.51 8.46 4.05
N ASN A 161 1.41 7.92 5.28
CA ASN A 161 0.88 8.66 6.41
C ASN A 161 1.75 9.85 6.79
N MET A 162 3.06 9.79 6.58
CA MET A 162 3.97 10.92 6.78
C MET A 162 3.63 12.04 5.79
N LEU A 163 3.50 11.73 4.50
CA LEU A 163 3.11 12.69 3.46
C LEU A 163 1.72 13.28 3.72
N ASP A 164 0.73 12.45 4.07
CA ASP A 164 -0.63 12.91 4.36
C ASP A 164 -0.71 13.79 5.60
N LYS A 165 0.06 13.50 6.66
CA LYS A 165 0.12 14.34 7.86
C LYS A 165 0.79 15.68 7.59
N PHE A 166 1.90 15.68 6.83
CA PHE A 166 2.55 16.91 6.41
C PHE A 166 1.60 17.78 5.56
N ALA A 167 0.97 17.20 4.55
CA ALA A 167 0.00 17.86 3.68
C ALA A 167 -1.15 18.50 4.48
N ARG A 168 -1.73 17.74 5.42
CA ARG A 168 -2.83 18.21 6.28
C ARG A 168 -2.42 19.38 7.16
N ALA A 169 -1.19 19.41 7.66
CA ALA A 169 -0.68 20.55 8.43
C ALA A 169 -0.62 21.83 7.58
N GLN A 170 -0.58 21.71 6.23
CA GLN A 170 -0.62 22.81 5.28
C GLN A 170 -2.04 23.07 4.72
N GLY A 171 -3.08 22.44 5.28
CA GLY A 171 -4.45 22.59 4.80
C GLY A 171 -4.76 21.82 3.52
N ILE A 172 -3.90 20.91 3.10
CA ILE A 172 -4.08 20.08 1.90
C ILE A 172 -4.92 18.84 2.27
N PRO A 173 -6.03 18.56 1.54
CA PRO A 173 -6.88 17.42 1.82
C PRO A 173 -6.22 16.09 1.47
N PHE A 174 -6.79 15.00 2.00
CA PHE A 174 -6.43 13.63 1.64
C PHE A 174 -6.89 13.28 0.20
N PRO A 175 -6.08 12.55 -0.60
CA PRO A 175 -4.72 12.12 -0.33
C PRO A 175 -3.68 13.23 -0.59
N GLY A 176 -2.79 13.46 0.37
CA GLY A 176 -1.78 14.52 0.32
C GLY A 176 -0.62 14.24 -0.64
N GLY A 177 -0.21 12.96 -0.77
CA GLY A 177 0.95 12.58 -1.58
C GLY A 177 0.93 13.11 -3.01
N PRO A 178 -0.14 12.94 -3.81
CA PRO A 178 -0.22 13.48 -5.17
C PRO A 178 -0.14 15.01 -5.24
N VAL A 179 -0.67 15.70 -4.23
CA VAL A 179 -0.62 17.17 -4.18
C VAL A 179 0.79 17.65 -3.85
N ILE A 180 1.48 16.98 -2.90
CA ILE A 180 2.90 17.24 -2.60
C ILE A 180 3.74 17.05 -3.86
N GLU A 181 3.53 15.97 -4.61
CA GLU A 181 4.25 15.72 -5.86
C GLU A 181 4.00 16.82 -6.89
N LYS A 182 2.76 17.28 -7.04
CA LYS A 182 2.40 18.36 -7.95
C LYS A 182 3.11 19.66 -7.57
N LEU A 183 3.04 20.07 -6.30
CA LEU A 183 3.69 21.29 -5.81
C LEU A 183 5.21 21.24 -5.99
N ALA A 184 5.84 20.10 -5.74
CA ALA A 184 7.26 19.89 -5.97
C ALA A 184 7.63 20.05 -7.46
N LYS A 185 6.86 19.46 -8.36
CA LYS A 185 7.08 19.55 -9.82
C LYS A 185 6.88 20.97 -10.35
N GLU A 186 5.86 21.67 -9.89
CA GLU A 186 5.61 23.07 -10.27
C GLU A 186 6.75 23.96 -9.81
N TRP A 187 7.21 23.80 -8.57
CA TRP A 187 8.35 24.56 -8.07
C TRP A 187 9.65 24.28 -8.83
N LEU A 188 9.95 23.00 -9.12
CA LEU A 188 11.12 22.61 -9.91
C LEU A 188 11.10 23.19 -11.34
N ALA A 189 9.94 23.29 -11.95
CA ALA A 189 9.80 23.88 -13.30
C ALA A 189 10.12 25.38 -13.34
N GLU A 190 9.94 26.07 -12.21
CA GLU A 190 10.26 27.50 -12.06
C GLU A 190 11.69 27.75 -11.56
N ASN A 191 12.36 26.72 -11.00
CA ASN A 191 13.67 26.80 -10.37
C ASN A 191 14.64 25.79 -11.03
N ASP A 192 14.98 26.01 -12.30
CA ASP A 192 15.93 25.17 -13.03
C ASP A 192 17.30 25.17 -12.35
N GLY A 193 17.88 23.98 -12.17
CA GLY A 193 19.12 23.79 -11.43
C GLY A 193 19.00 23.91 -9.92
N ALA A 194 17.80 23.74 -9.36
CA ALA A 194 17.55 23.77 -7.92
C ALA A 194 18.49 22.84 -7.13
N SER A 195 18.91 23.30 -5.96
CA SER A 195 19.77 22.58 -5.02
C SER A 195 19.03 22.31 -3.71
N LEU A 196 19.38 21.23 -3.04
CA LEU A 196 18.92 20.95 -1.67
C LEU A 196 19.61 21.79 -0.59
N GLU A 197 20.54 22.67 -0.97
CA GLU A 197 21.23 23.55 -0.02
C GLU A 197 20.23 24.44 0.73
N GLY A 198 20.26 24.36 2.08
CA GLY A 198 19.30 25.04 2.94
C GLY A 198 17.93 24.36 3.06
N LEU A 199 17.71 23.22 2.40
CA LEU A 199 16.51 22.40 2.44
C LEU A 199 16.78 20.99 2.98
N GLU A 200 17.95 20.75 3.59
CA GLU A 200 18.35 19.43 4.07
C GLU A 200 17.45 18.94 5.19
N LEU A 201 17.07 17.67 5.10
CA LEU A 201 16.29 16.98 6.11
C LEU A 201 17.13 15.87 6.77
N PRO A 202 16.76 15.46 7.99
CA PRO A 202 17.51 14.43 8.72
C PRO A 202 17.53 13.10 7.94
N PHE A 203 18.63 12.37 8.09
CA PHE A 203 18.77 11.03 7.52
C PHE A 203 17.80 10.05 8.18
N ALA A 204 16.94 9.44 7.39
CA ALA A 204 15.84 8.60 7.86
C ALA A 204 16.23 7.14 8.14
N VAL A 205 17.35 6.65 7.53
CA VAL A 205 17.73 5.22 7.62
C VAL A 205 18.37 4.88 8.96
N ARG A 206 17.96 3.76 9.54
CA ARG A 206 18.47 3.18 10.79
C ARG A 206 18.78 1.69 10.58
N GLY A 207 19.98 1.37 10.08
CA GLY A 207 20.30 0.01 9.65
C GLY A 207 19.54 -0.35 8.39
N MET A 208 18.58 -1.27 8.51
CA MET A 208 17.63 -1.62 7.44
C MET A 208 16.25 -0.97 7.64
N ASP A 209 16.05 -0.26 8.76
CA ASP A 209 14.79 0.35 9.12
C ASP A 209 14.74 1.83 8.76
N LEU A 210 13.55 2.42 8.81
CA LEU A 210 13.27 3.82 8.49
C LEU A 210 12.62 4.54 9.67
N ALA A 211 12.89 5.85 9.81
CA ALA A 211 12.26 6.72 10.80
C ALA A 211 11.89 8.06 10.15
N PHE A 212 10.64 8.26 9.84
CA PHE A 212 10.16 9.42 9.07
C PHE A 212 9.64 10.59 9.91
N SER A 213 9.31 10.38 11.19
CA SER A 213 8.76 11.45 12.04
C SER A 213 9.72 12.64 12.19
N GLY A 214 11.02 12.35 12.27
CA GLY A 214 12.05 13.39 12.31
C GLY A 214 12.13 14.19 11.01
N VAL A 215 12.03 13.51 9.87
CA VAL A 215 12.02 14.12 8.53
C VAL A 215 10.82 15.06 8.38
N MET A 216 9.62 14.60 8.73
CA MET A 216 8.39 15.40 8.70
C MET A 216 8.49 16.63 9.60
N THR A 217 8.99 16.46 10.82
CA THR A 217 9.15 17.59 11.77
C THR A 217 10.16 18.62 11.26
N ALA A 218 11.24 18.18 10.63
CA ALA A 218 12.24 19.08 10.05
C ALA A 218 11.66 19.82 8.84
N ALA A 219 10.90 19.14 7.96
CA ALA A 219 10.21 19.78 6.85
C ALA A 219 9.23 20.87 7.32
N GLN A 220 8.47 20.62 8.41
CA GLN A 220 7.61 21.64 9.00
C GLN A 220 8.40 22.84 9.50
N ARG A 221 9.55 22.61 10.15
CA ARG A 221 10.42 23.71 10.61
C ARG A 221 10.96 24.56 9.47
N LEU A 222 11.29 23.98 8.31
CA LEU A 222 11.68 24.77 7.14
C LEU A 222 10.59 25.76 6.73
N LEU A 223 9.34 25.32 6.70
CA LEU A 223 8.19 26.20 6.42
C LEU A 223 8.02 27.29 7.50
N ASP A 224 8.16 26.93 8.76
CA ASP A 224 8.07 27.86 9.90
C ASP A 224 9.16 28.96 9.84
N HIS A 225 10.29 28.66 9.19
CA HIS A 225 11.39 29.60 8.94
C HIS A 225 11.29 30.34 7.58
N GLY A 226 10.19 30.16 6.86
CA GLY A 226 9.89 30.93 5.64
C GLY A 226 10.32 30.28 4.33
N ALA A 227 10.70 28.98 4.33
CA ALA A 227 10.94 28.27 3.09
C ALA A 227 9.64 28.13 2.25
N GLU A 228 9.77 28.12 0.93
CA GLU A 228 8.62 27.94 0.03
C GLU A 228 8.05 26.54 0.12
N LEU A 229 6.72 26.41 0.11
CA LEU A 229 6.04 25.13 0.25
C LEU A 229 6.45 24.15 -0.85
N GLY A 230 6.57 24.58 -2.11
CA GLY A 230 6.99 23.73 -3.22
C GLY A 230 8.41 23.18 -3.04
N ALA A 231 9.35 24.03 -2.58
CA ALA A 231 10.72 23.62 -2.26
C ALA A 231 10.76 22.56 -1.15
N VAL A 232 9.98 22.76 -0.08
CA VAL A 232 9.92 21.82 1.02
C VAL A 232 9.22 20.51 0.59
N CYS A 233 8.17 20.57 -0.24
CA CYS A 233 7.54 19.40 -0.82
C CYS A 233 8.52 18.58 -1.67
N TRP A 234 9.35 19.24 -2.46
CA TRP A 234 10.41 18.58 -3.22
C TRP A 234 11.45 17.93 -2.31
N SER A 235 12.05 18.70 -1.37
CA SER A 235 13.03 18.16 -0.43
C SER A 235 12.48 16.97 0.37
N LEU A 236 11.23 17.05 0.83
CA LEU A 236 10.58 15.98 1.59
C LEU A 236 10.52 14.67 0.80
N GLN A 237 10.15 14.73 -0.49
CA GLN A 237 10.10 13.56 -1.35
C GLN A 237 11.50 13.01 -1.65
N GLU A 238 12.46 13.87 -2.00
CA GLU A 238 13.84 13.47 -2.27
C GLU A 238 14.43 12.68 -1.10
N HIS A 239 14.36 13.23 0.12
CA HIS A 239 14.91 12.56 1.30
C HIS A 239 14.17 11.29 1.67
N ALA A 240 12.83 11.29 1.58
CA ALA A 240 12.03 10.13 1.96
C ALA A 240 12.19 8.97 0.98
N PHE A 241 12.16 9.25 -0.33
CA PHE A 241 12.28 8.21 -1.35
C PHE A 241 13.72 7.71 -1.49
N ALA A 242 14.73 8.60 -1.38
CA ALA A 242 16.12 8.18 -1.33
C ALA A 242 16.38 7.21 -0.17
N ALA A 243 15.80 7.47 1.00
CA ALA A 243 15.91 6.54 2.13
C ALA A 243 15.24 5.19 1.86
N CYS A 244 14.07 5.17 1.20
CA CYS A 244 13.41 3.93 0.78
C CYS A 244 14.25 3.13 -0.23
N VAL A 245 14.82 3.82 -1.21
CA VAL A 245 15.69 3.19 -2.23
C VAL A 245 16.95 2.64 -1.58
N GLU A 246 17.57 3.38 -0.65
CA GLU A 246 18.76 2.93 0.07
C GLU A 246 18.53 1.63 0.84
N ILE A 247 17.43 1.49 1.58
CA ILE A 247 17.17 0.24 2.30
C ILE A 247 16.83 -0.91 1.33
N ALA A 248 16.19 -0.63 0.20
CA ALA A 248 15.94 -1.64 -0.83
C ALA A 248 17.26 -2.13 -1.46
N GLU A 249 18.19 -1.21 -1.76
CA GLU A 249 19.52 -1.53 -2.29
C GLU A 249 20.35 -2.33 -1.29
N ARG A 250 20.33 -1.94 0.00
CA ARG A 250 20.96 -2.72 1.08
C ARG A 250 20.39 -4.13 1.18
N ALA A 251 19.08 -4.28 1.02
CA ALA A 251 18.41 -5.56 1.05
C ALA A 251 18.81 -6.45 -0.14
N LEU A 252 18.88 -5.88 -1.36
CA LEU A 252 19.39 -6.57 -2.54
C LEU A 252 20.82 -7.05 -2.31
N ALA A 253 21.71 -6.16 -1.84
CA ALA A 253 23.09 -6.51 -1.54
C ALA A 253 23.22 -7.60 -0.46
N HIS A 254 22.41 -7.50 0.62
CA HIS A 254 22.44 -8.46 1.73
C HIS A 254 21.97 -9.86 1.32
N THR A 255 20.96 -9.93 0.45
CA THR A 255 20.34 -11.21 0.05
C THR A 255 20.94 -11.80 -1.22
N GLY A 256 21.70 -11.03 -1.98
CA GLY A 256 22.21 -11.41 -3.30
C GLY A 256 21.12 -11.50 -4.38
N LYS A 257 19.92 -10.96 -4.12
CA LYS A 257 18.83 -10.90 -5.10
C LYS A 257 19.05 -9.75 -6.08
N SER A 258 18.47 -9.86 -7.28
CA SER A 258 18.63 -8.89 -8.37
C SER A 258 17.34 -8.26 -8.86
N GLU A 259 16.20 -8.67 -8.29
CA GLU A 259 14.88 -8.19 -8.70
C GLU A 259 14.28 -7.35 -7.57
N LEU A 260 13.76 -6.16 -7.92
CA LEU A 260 13.04 -5.26 -7.01
C LEU A 260 11.62 -5.06 -7.51
N LEU A 261 10.66 -5.33 -6.66
CA LEU A 261 9.25 -5.08 -6.88
C LEU A 261 8.80 -3.90 -6.02
N LEU A 262 8.13 -2.94 -6.63
CA LEU A 262 7.48 -1.83 -5.93
C LEU A 262 6.00 -2.15 -5.72
N GLY A 263 5.51 -1.95 -4.51
CA GLY A 263 4.10 -2.18 -4.17
C GLY A 263 3.55 -1.16 -3.18
N GLY A 264 2.22 -1.01 -3.19
CA GLY A 264 1.51 -0.05 -2.35
C GLY A 264 1.21 1.28 -3.06
N GLY A 265 0.24 2.04 -2.52
CA GLY A 265 -0.26 3.26 -3.18
C GLY A 265 0.78 4.37 -3.35
N VAL A 266 1.76 4.47 -2.47
CA VAL A 266 2.83 5.47 -2.57
C VAL A 266 3.79 5.16 -3.73
N ALA A 267 3.89 3.89 -4.13
CA ALA A 267 4.65 3.49 -5.31
C ALA A 267 4.12 4.09 -6.63
N CYS A 268 2.92 4.67 -6.63
CA CYS A 268 2.37 5.40 -7.79
C CYS A 268 2.95 6.81 -7.97
N LEU A 269 3.66 7.35 -6.96
CA LEU A 269 4.33 8.64 -7.09
C LEU A 269 5.59 8.49 -7.95
N SER A 270 5.82 9.45 -8.87
CA SER A 270 6.82 9.28 -9.93
C SER A 270 8.26 9.29 -9.44
N LEU A 271 8.57 10.07 -8.40
CA LEU A 271 9.95 10.25 -7.96
C LEU A 271 10.58 8.97 -7.40
N ILE A 272 9.80 8.09 -6.76
CA ILE A 272 10.32 6.82 -6.23
C ILE A 272 10.86 5.87 -7.32
N HIS A 273 10.43 6.06 -8.57
CA HIS A 273 10.89 5.28 -9.72
C HIS A 273 12.21 5.78 -10.32
N ILE A 274 12.62 6.98 -9.98
CA ILE A 274 13.84 7.62 -10.51
C ILE A 274 15.06 7.25 -9.68
#